data_df713b3eff09877f098c891ff15c3787
#
_entry.id   df713b3eff09877f098c891ff15c3787
#
_cell.length_a   1.000
_cell.length_b   1.000
_cell.length_c   1.000
_cell.angle_alpha   90.00
_cell.angle_beta   90.00
_cell.angle_gamma   90.00
#
_symmetry.space_group_name_H-M   'P 1'
#
loop_
_entity.id
_entity.type
_entity.pdbx_description
1 polymer ?
#
loop_
_entity_poly.entity_id
_entity_poly.type
_entity_poly.pdbx_seq_one_letter_code
_entity_poly.pdbx_strand_id
1 'polypeptide(L)'
;MRANILFCLYFFMGLAVQLQAQVTVTGKVIDEQQQPVPYANIVLLSLPDSAFVAGSISNEEGAFSLNVKETKDVLRISSIGYATVYRPLDNRSTDLGIICLASDTQILAEVVVKADMPVTRMRGDALVTNIQNSVLSKAGSASDVLGKVPGVIKERNSYEVLGKGTPLIYINGRQVRDDSELDQLNSEDIKSVEVVTNPGARYDATVTAVIRIQTIRRAGDGFGFDLRSSYYQSQNVDLIEQLNVNYRHNGLDIFGIFRYLKNEYI
;
A
#
# COMPACT_ATOMS: atom_id res chain seq x y z
N MET A 1 -20.51 47.06 -36.42
CA MET A 1 -20.66 45.62 -36.71
C MET A 1 -19.32 44.89 -36.89
N ARG A 2 -18.28 45.42 -37.50
CA ARG A 2 -16.98 44.76 -37.72
C ARG A 2 -16.15 44.54 -36.45
N ALA A 3 -16.24 45.44 -35.47
CA ALA A 3 -15.50 45.33 -34.20
C ALA A 3 -15.99 44.18 -33.27
N ASN A 4 -17.31 43.92 -33.26
CA ASN A 4 -17.89 42.86 -32.44
C ASN A 4 -17.58 41.46 -32.97
N ILE A 5 -17.37 41.33 -34.29
CA ILE A 5 -17.01 40.05 -34.91
C ILE A 5 -15.54 39.70 -34.57
N LEU A 6 -14.65 40.71 -34.56
CA LEU A 6 -13.26 40.48 -34.13
C LEU A 6 -13.15 40.09 -32.65
N PHE A 7 -13.96 40.68 -31.77
CA PHE A 7 -13.98 40.38 -30.37
C PHE A 7 -14.50 38.95 -30.10
N CYS A 8 -15.54 38.51 -30.80
CA CYS A 8 -16.02 37.14 -30.74
C CYS A 8 -14.99 36.13 -31.29
N LEU A 9 -14.24 36.48 -32.32
CA LEU A 9 -13.19 35.62 -32.87
C LEU A 9 -12.01 35.45 -31.88
N TYR A 10 -11.62 36.54 -31.18
CA TYR A 10 -10.59 36.49 -30.15
C TYR A 10 -11.05 35.73 -28.89
N PHE A 11 -12.32 35.86 -28.50
CA PHE A 11 -12.90 35.12 -27.39
C PHE A 11 -13.00 33.63 -27.69
N PHE A 12 -13.30 33.25 -28.93
CA PHE A 12 -13.36 31.85 -29.36
C PHE A 12 -11.97 31.21 -29.50
N MET A 13 -10.94 32.01 -29.83
CA MET A 13 -9.55 31.57 -29.93
C MET A 13 -8.88 31.41 -28.57
N GLY A 14 -9.39 32.10 -27.50
CA GLY A 14 -8.96 31.95 -26.12
C GLY A 14 -9.48 30.70 -25.40
N LEU A 15 -10.47 29.99 -25.98
CA LEU A 15 -11.04 28.75 -25.48
C LEU A 15 -10.38 27.50 -26.10
N ALA A 16 -9.17 27.59 -26.62
CA ALA A 16 -8.36 26.40 -26.91
C ALA A 16 -8.01 25.75 -25.59
N VAL A 17 -8.98 25.03 -25.01
CA VAL A 17 -8.77 24.10 -23.89
C VAL A 17 -7.64 23.18 -24.35
N GLN A 18 -6.53 23.23 -23.65
CA GLN A 18 -5.44 22.28 -23.84
C GLN A 18 -5.98 20.90 -23.47
N LEU A 19 -6.45 20.14 -24.45
CA LEU A 19 -6.68 18.71 -24.30
C LEU A 19 -5.32 18.08 -24.04
N GLN A 20 -4.97 17.91 -22.78
CA GLN A 20 -3.84 17.08 -22.41
C GLN A 20 -4.23 15.65 -22.79
N ALA A 21 -3.58 15.11 -23.79
CA ALA A 21 -3.76 13.72 -24.18
C ALA A 21 -3.31 12.84 -23.04
N GLN A 22 -4.25 12.17 -22.37
CA GLN A 22 -3.94 11.09 -21.42
C GLN A 22 -3.59 9.86 -22.26
N VAL A 23 -2.43 9.30 -21.98
CA VAL A 23 -1.99 8.04 -22.58
C VAL A 23 -2.36 6.91 -21.64
N THR A 24 -3.08 5.92 -22.15
CA THR A 24 -3.41 4.72 -21.37
C THR A 24 -2.35 3.65 -21.65
N VAL A 25 -1.63 3.25 -20.61
CA VAL A 25 -0.68 2.13 -20.65
C VAL A 25 -1.40 0.87 -20.18
N THR A 26 -1.30 -0.20 -20.96
CA THR A 26 -1.90 -1.51 -20.67
C THR A 26 -0.85 -2.61 -20.65
N GLY A 27 -1.17 -3.72 -20.03
CA GLY A 27 -0.32 -4.92 -20.01
C GLY A 27 -0.94 -6.05 -19.21
N LYS A 28 -0.25 -7.18 -19.17
CA LYS A 28 -0.65 -8.35 -18.40
C LYS A 28 0.52 -8.87 -17.56
N VAL A 29 0.29 -9.10 -16.29
CA VAL A 29 1.27 -9.65 -15.35
C VAL A 29 1.04 -11.15 -15.20
N ILE A 30 2.08 -11.93 -15.41
CA ILE A 30 2.09 -13.40 -15.23
C ILE A 30 3.29 -13.82 -14.39
N ASP A 31 3.27 -15.04 -13.88
CA ASP A 31 4.40 -15.68 -13.23
C ASP A 31 5.24 -16.54 -14.21
N GLU A 32 6.28 -17.21 -13.69
CA GLU A 32 7.15 -18.12 -14.45
C GLU A 32 6.40 -19.35 -14.98
N GLN A 33 5.28 -19.72 -14.37
CA GLN A 33 4.40 -20.81 -14.80
C GLN A 33 3.32 -20.36 -15.76
N GLN A 34 3.41 -19.09 -16.27
CA GLN A 34 2.42 -18.46 -17.15
C GLN A 34 1.03 -18.26 -16.52
N GLN A 35 0.93 -18.35 -15.19
CA GLN A 35 -0.30 -18.09 -14.49
C GLN A 35 -0.48 -16.57 -14.30
N PRO A 36 -1.70 -16.02 -14.37
CA PRO A 36 -1.93 -14.62 -14.10
C PRO A 36 -1.60 -14.28 -12.65
N VAL A 37 -0.93 -13.14 -12.44
CA VAL A 37 -0.68 -12.58 -11.10
C VAL A 37 -1.73 -11.53 -10.81
N PRO A 38 -2.77 -11.88 -10.03
CA PRO A 38 -3.82 -10.93 -9.68
C PRO A 38 -3.32 -9.93 -8.62
N TYR A 39 -3.91 -8.75 -8.64
CA TYR A 39 -3.69 -7.69 -7.65
C TYR A 39 -2.23 -7.26 -7.49
N ALA A 40 -1.41 -7.41 -8.52
CA ALA A 40 -0.08 -6.84 -8.56
C ALA A 40 -0.16 -5.31 -8.54
N ASN A 41 0.73 -4.64 -7.81
CA ASN A 41 0.85 -3.19 -7.78
C ASN A 41 1.63 -2.72 -9.03
N ILE A 42 1.04 -1.84 -9.80
CA ILE A 42 1.63 -1.19 -10.96
C ILE A 42 1.76 0.30 -10.63
N VAL A 43 2.98 0.77 -10.44
CA VAL A 43 3.28 2.12 -9.96
C VAL A 43 4.19 2.84 -10.93
N LEU A 44 3.75 4.01 -11.39
CA LEU A 44 4.56 4.91 -12.19
C LEU A 44 5.36 5.84 -11.28
N LEU A 45 6.67 5.85 -11.44
CA LEU A 45 7.62 6.66 -10.68
C LEU A 45 8.31 7.65 -11.61
N SER A 46 8.35 8.91 -11.20
CA SER A 46 9.11 9.94 -11.92
C SER A 46 10.61 9.75 -11.75
N LEU A 47 11.38 10.14 -12.76
CA LEU A 47 12.85 10.19 -12.69
C LEU A 47 13.32 11.65 -12.55
N PRO A 48 14.38 11.94 -11.76
CA PRO A 48 15.29 10.99 -11.08
C PRO A 48 14.91 10.63 -9.63
N ASP A 49 13.94 11.27 -9.04
CA ASP A 49 13.62 11.24 -7.61
C ASP A 49 12.76 10.03 -7.19
N SER A 50 12.27 9.26 -8.16
CA SER A 50 11.37 8.10 -7.94
C SER A 50 10.10 8.46 -7.17
N ALA A 51 9.62 9.71 -7.32
CA ALA A 51 8.37 10.13 -6.71
C ALA A 51 7.17 9.43 -7.37
N PHE A 52 6.13 9.17 -6.60
CA PHE A 52 4.89 8.58 -7.09
C PHE A 52 4.17 9.52 -8.05
N VAL A 53 3.78 9.02 -9.22
CA VAL A 53 3.03 9.78 -10.24
C VAL A 53 1.62 9.24 -10.39
N ALA A 54 1.49 7.94 -10.61
CA ALA A 54 0.20 7.26 -10.81
C ALA A 54 0.34 5.78 -10.47
N GLY A 55 -0.79 5.10 -10.24
CA GLY A 55 -0.77 3.68 -9.98
C GLY A 55 -2.10 3.00 -10.27
N SER A 56 -2.02 1.70 -10.45
CA SER A 56 -3.13 0.78 -10.70
C SER A 56 -2.81 -0.58 -10.09
N ILE A 57 -3.78 -1.47 -10.03
CA ILE A 57 -3.60 -2.89 -9.68
C ILE A 57 -4.06 -3.76 -10.86
N SER A 58 -3.44 -4.94 -11.00
CA SER A 58 -3.94 -5.92 -11.98
C SER A 58 -5.25 -6.55 -11.51
N ASN A 59 -6.10 -6.93 -12.46
CA ASN A 59 -7.34 -7.66 -12.19
C ASN A 59 -7.07 -9.17 -11.93
N GLU A 60 -8.13 -9.97 -11.82
CA GLU A 60 -8.02 -11.42 -11.56
C GLU A 60 -7.31 -12.17 -12.70
N GLU A 61 -7.38 -11.67 -13.93
CA GLU A 61 -6.69 -12.22 -15.10
C GLU A 61 -5.26 -11.68 -15.27
N GLY A 62 -4.78 -10.88 -14.30
CA GLY A 62 -3.46 -10.25 -14.33
C GLY A 62 -3.36 -9.02 -15.25
N ALA A 63 -4.44 -8.61 -15.90
CA ALA A 63 -4.45 -7.44 -16.79
C ALA A 63 -4.51 -6.14 -16.00
N PHE A 64 -3.83 -5.10 -16.49
CA PHE A 64 -3.88 -3.77 -15.88
C PHE A 64 -4.03 -2.67 -16.93
N SER A 65 -4.52 -1.53 -16.48
CA SER A 65 -4.63 -0.30 -17.25
C SER A 65 -4.26 0.88 -16.36
N LEU A 66 -3.39 1.76 -16.85
CA LEU A 66 -2.90 2.92 -16.12
C LEU A 66 -2.95 4.16 -17.02
N ASN A 67 -3.63 5.20 -16.57
CA ASN A 67 -3.65 6.48 -17.29
C ASN A 67 -2.46 7.34 -16.85
N VAL A 68 -1.64 7.75 -17.81
CA VAL A 68 -0.43 8.54 -17.59
C VAL A 68 -0.48 9.83 -18.39
N LYS A 69 0.15 10.88 -17.86
CA LYS A 69 0.25 12.18 -18.53
C LYS A 69 1.55 12.33 -19.31
N GLU A 70 2.61 11.71 -18.85
CA GLU A 70 3.95 11.71 -19.43
C GLU A 70 4.53 10.30 -19.43
N THR A 71 5.50 10.04 -20.31
CA THR A 71 5.99 8.69 -20.61
C THR A 71 7.50 8.54 -20.44
N LYS A 72 8.16 9.46 -19.74
CA LYS A 72 9.60 9.37 -19.43
C LYS A 72 9.91 8.77 -18.07
N ASP A 73 8.97 8.05 -17.50
CA ASP A 73 8.98 7.55 -16.14
C ASP A 73 9.27 6.04 -16.12
N VAL A 74 9.47 5.50 -14.93
CA VAL A 74 9.71 4.06 -14.71
C VAL A 74 8.48 3.43 -14.09
N LEU A 75 8.00 2.36 -14.69
CA LEU A 75 6.95 1.54 -14.13
C LEU A 75 7.57 0.51 -13.19
N ARG A 76 7.18 0.53 -11.92
CA ARG A 76 7.49 -0.48 -10.93
C ARG A 76 6.32 -1.44 -10.81
N ILE A 77 6.56 -2.72 -11.05
CA ILE A 77 5.57 -3.79 -10.91
C ILE A 77 6.01 -4.68 -9.76
N SER A 78 5.15 -4.84 -8.77
CA SER A 78 5.44 -5.64 -7.57
C SER A 78 4.22 -6.43 -7.12
N SER A 79 4.46 -7.64 -6.62
CA SER A 79 3.44 -8.48 -6.00
C SER A 79 4.09 -9.29 -4.87
N ILE A 80 3.27 -9.72 -3.90
CA ILE A 80 3.75 -10.48 -2.75
C ILE A 80 4.29 -11.82 -3.23
N GLY A 81 5.52 -12.16 -2.81
CA GLY A 81 6.19 -13.43 -3.20
C GLY A 81 6.88 -13.38 -4.55
N TYR A 82 6.93 -12.22 -5.19
CA TYR A 82 7.60 -12.03 -6.48
C TYR A 82 8.65 -10.92 -6.41
N ALA A 83 9.71 -11.08 -7.16
CA ALA A 83 10.72 -10.05 -7.33
C ALA A 83 10.12 -8.84 -8.06
N THR A 84 10.45 -7.64 -7.56
CA THR A 84 9.98 -6.40 -8.17
C THR A 84 10.63 -6.16 -9.53
N VAL A 85 9.83 -5.83 -10.53
CA VAL A 85 10.29 -5.53 -11.89
C VAL A 85 10.15 -4.03 -12.16
N TYR A 86 11.18 -3.44 -12.76
CA TYR A 86 11.19 -2.05 -13.23
C TYR A 86 11.22 -2.02 -14.76
N ARG A 87 10.28 -1.29 -15.36
CA ARG A 87 10.16 -1.12 -16.81
C ARG A 87 10.18 0.36 -17.15
N PRO A 88 11.20 0.86 -17.85
CA PRO A 88 11.15 2.21 -18.40
C PRO A 88 9.98 2.32 -19.39
N LEU A 89 9.21 3.39 -19.28
CA LEU A 89 8.19 3.73 -20.29
C LEU A 89 8.86 4.53 -21.40
N ASP A 90 8.72 4.04 -22.63
CA ASP A 90 9.11 4.77 -23.82
C ASP A 90 7.88 5.43 -24.44
N ASN A 91 8.03 6.65 -24.95
CA ASN A 91 6.96 7.52 -25.48
C ASN A 91 6.07 6.88 -26.56
N ARG A 92 6.31 5.64 -26.95
CA ARG A 92 5.63 4.95 -28.05
C ARG A 92 4.83 3.71 -27.65
N SER A 93 5.07 3.18 -26.44
CA SER A 93 4.44 1.90 -26.04
C SER A 93 3.26 2.14 -25.10
N THR A 94 2.06 2.11 -25.65
CA THR A 94 0.82 2.09 -24.88
C THR A 94 0.45 0.67 -24.40
N ASP A 95 0.95 -0.36 -25.06
CA ASP A 95 0.80 -1.74 -24.67
C ASP A 95 2.18 -2.33 -24.34
N LEU A 96 2.36 -2.73 -23.08
CA LEU A 96 3.60 -3.35 -22.57
C LEU A 96 3.62 -4.87 -22.77
N GLY A 97 2.52 -5.43 -23.28
CA GLY A 97 2.38 -6.87 -23.49
C GLY A 97 2.42 -7.65 -22.17
N ILE A 98 3.11 -8.79 -22.19
CA ILE A 98 3.22 -9.69 -21.05
C ILE A 98 4.45 -9.32 -20.23
N ILE A 99 4.24 -9.15 -18.92
CA ILE A 99 5.29 -8.89 -17.92
C ILE A 99 5.36 -10.11 -17.01
N CYS A 100 6.49 -10.81 -17.03
CA CYS A 100 6.72 -11.97 -16.20
C CYS A 100 7.40 -11.54 -14.88
N LEU A 101 6.83 -11.94 -13.75
CA LEU A 101 7.42 -11.79 -12.43
C LEU A 101 8.08 -13.11 -12.01
N ALA A 102 9.36 -13.04 -11.66
CA ALA A 102 10.07 -14.18 -11.08
C ALA A 102 9.68 -14.35 -9.60
N SER A 103 9.59 -15.57 -9.12
CA SER A 103 9.37 -15.86 -7.70
C SER A 103 10.54 -15.33 -6.87
N ASP A 104 10.24 -14.60 -5.79
CA ASP A 104 11.27 -14.12 -4.87
C ASP A 104 11.56 -15.21 -3.83
N THR A 105 12.57 -16.04 -4.12
CA THR A 105 13.00 -17.12 -3.24
C THR A 105 13.73 -16.63 -1.99
N GLN A 106 14.15 -15.37 -1.92
CA GLN A 106 14.85 -14.84 -0.75
C GLN A 106 13.92 -14.66 0.44
N ILE A 107 12.62 -14.46 0.21
CA ILE A 107 11.61 -14.43 1.28
C ILE A 107 11.38 -15.82 1.89
N LEU A 108 11.79 -16.89 1.19
CA LEU A 108 11.54 -18.28 1.58
C LEU A 108 12.76 -18.99 2.21
N ALA A 109 13.95 -18.37 2.23
CA ALA A 109 15.20 -19.07 2.55
C ALA A 109 15.49 -19.28 4.03
N GLU A 110 14.75 -18.68 4.98
CA GLU A 110 15.13 -18.76 6.39
C GLU A 110 14.11 -19.39 7.34
N VAL A 111 12.94 -19.74 6.89
CA VAL A 111 12.02 -20.57 7.72
C VAL A 111 11.24 -21.52 6.82
N VAL A 112 11.44 -22.82 6.96
CA VAL A 112 10.49 -23.85 6.50
C VAL A 112 9.23 -23.76 7.38
N VAL A 113 8.51 -22.68 7.27
CA VAL A 113 7.12 -22.57 7.68
C VAL A 113 6.33 -22.68 6.40
N LYS A 114 5.47 -23.67 6.29
CA LYS A 114 4.39 -23.71 5.28
C LYS A 114 3.43 -22.55 5.55
N ALA A 115 3.91 -21.32 5.36
CA ALA A 115 3.05 -20.16 5.38
C ALA A 115 2.45 -20.04 3.99
N ASP A 116 1.13 -20.15 3.91
CA ASP A 116 0.42 -19.97 2.66
C ASP A 116 0.58 -18.52 2.18
N MET A 117 0.63 -18.34 0.85
CA MET A 117 0.58 -17.00 0.26
C MET A 117 -0.68 -16.27 0.73
N PRO A 118 -0.61 -14.98 1.03
CA PRO A 118 -1.78 -14.24 1.50
C PRO A 118 -2.86 -14.25 0.43
N VAL A 119 -4.04 -14.73 0.79
CA VAL A 119 -5.18 -14.73 -0.11
C VAL A 119 -5.82 -13.35 -0.11
N THR A 120 -5.75 -12.69 -1.25
CA THR A 120 -6.44 -11.42 -1.50
C THR A 120 -7.70 -11.68 -2.30
N ARG A 121 -8.83 -11.09 -1.87
CA ARG A 121 -10.14 -11.24 -2.51
C ARG A 121 -10.85 -9.91 -2.59
N MET A 122 -11.55 -9.67 -3.68
CA MET A 122 -12.51 -8.56 -3.76
C MET A 122 -13.77 -8.92 -2.98
N ARG A 123 -14.23 -8.03 -2.10
CA ARG A 123 -15.45 -8.17 -1.33
C ARG A 123 -16.26 -6.87 -1.42
N GLY A 124 -17.15 -6.81 -2.37
CA GLY A 124 -17.84 -5.56 -2.72
C GLY A 124 -16.84 -4.56 -3.31
N ASP A 125 -16.69 -3.42 -2.67
CA ASP A 125 -15.75 -2.35 -2.98
C ASP A 125 -14.44 -2.41 -2.17
N ALA A 126 -14.26 -3.45 -1.36
CA ALA A 126 -13.10 -3.67 -0.52
C ALA A 126 -12.22 -4.80 -1.05
N LEU A 127 -10.92 -4.54 -1.12
CA LEU A 127 -9.88 -5.53 -1.35
C LEU A 127 -9.44 -6.09 0.01
N VAL A 128 -9.77 -7.34 0.31
CA VAL A 128 -9.49 -7.99 1.59
C VAL A 128 -8.30 -8.93 1.44
N THR A 129 -7.21 -8.63 2.15
CA THR A 129 -6.02 -9.48 2.23
C THR A 129 -5.97 -10.18 3.58
N ASN A 130 -5.95 -11.51 3.57
CA ASN A 130 -5.79 -12.30 4.78
C ASN A 130 -4.30 -12.35 5.17
N ILE A 131 -3.99 -11.93 6.40
CA ILE A 131 -2.62 -11.88 6.92
C ILE A 131 -2.34 -13.11 7.79
N GLN A 132 -3.33 -13.53 8.57
CA GLN A 132 -3.20 -14.67 9.46
C GLN A 132 -2.80 -15.95 8.69
N ASN A 133 -1.81 -16.68 9.19
CA ASN A 133 -1.26 -17.90 8.59
C ASN A 133 -0.60 -17.70 7.20
N SER A 134 -0.31 -16.47 6.82
CA SER A 134 0.41 -16.16 5.58
C SER A 134 1.84 -15.69 5.86
N VAL A 135 2.66 -15.57 4.81
CA VAL A 135 4.01 -15.00 4.91
C VAL A 135 4.01 -13.58 5.48
N LEU A 136 2.92 -12.83 5.30
CA LEU A 136 2.79 -11.47 5.84
C LEU A 136 2.63 -11.44 7.36
N SER A 137 2.21 -12.52 8.01
CA SER A 137 2.15 -12.57 9.48
C SER A 137 3.53 -12.43 10.12
N LYS A 138 4.61 -12.64 9.35
CA LYS A 138 6.01 -12.52 9.79
C LYS A 138 6.71 -11.27 9.25
N ALA A 139 5.96 -10.32 8.72
CA ALA A 139 6.53 -9.10 8.15
C ALA A 139 7.14 -8.14 9.19
N GLY A 140 6.84 -8.34 10.47
CA GLY A 140 7.31 -7.51 11.59
C GLY A 140 6.20 -6.64 12.16
N SER A 141 5.83 -5.54 11.52
CA SER A 141 4.83 -4.58 11.99
C SER A 141 3.64 -4.46 11.04
N ALA A 142 2.56 -3.81 11.49
CA ALA A 142 1.45 -3.46 10.61
C ALA A 142 1.89 -2.51 9.49
N SER A 143 2.84 -1.63 9.77
CA SER A 143 3.46 -0.75 8.79
C SER A 143 4.12 -1.53 7.65
N ASP A 144 4.83 -2.62 7.97
CA ASP A 144 5.47 -3.48 6.96
C ASP A 144 4.44 -4.31 6.18
N VAL A 145 3.37 -4.74 6.84
CA VAL A 145 2.24 -5.41 6.19
C VAL A 145 1.58 -4.48 5.17
N LEU A 146 1.25 -3.24 5.57
CA LEU A 146 0.58 -2.27 4.70
C LEU A 146 1.40 -1.95 3.46
N GLY A 147 2.72 -1.87 3.57
CA GLY A 147 3.61 -1.64 2.42
C GLY A 147 3.62 -2.79 1.39
N LYS A 148 3.05 -3.96 1.74
CA LYS A 148 2.99 -5.16 0.89
C LYS A 148 1.57 -5.51 0.46
N VAL A 149 0.55 -4.88 1.06
CA VAL A 149 -0.86 -5.12 0.69
C VAL A 149 -1.15 -4.54 -0.69
N PRO A 150 -1.82 -5.29 -1.58
CA PRO A 150 -2.21 -4.79 -2.88
C PRO A 150 -3.05 -3.51 -2.80
N GLY A 151 -2.78 -2.56 -3.68
CA GLY A 151 -3.47 -1.28 -3.75
C GLY A 151 -2.98 -0.22 -2.77
N VAL A 152 -1.99 -0.54 -1.92
CA VAL A 152 -1.37 0.40 -0.98
C VAL A 152 0.07 0.68 -1.37
N ILE A 153 0.47 1.94 -1.31
CA ILE A 153 1.85 2.38 -1.43
C ILE A 153 2.27 2.98 -0.09
N LYS A 154 3.43 2.56 0.40
CA LYS A 154 4.10 3.19 1.54
C LYS A 154 5.19 4.11 1.01
N GLU A 155 5.07 5.40 1.30
CA GLU A 155 6.10 6.40 1.05
C GLU A 155 6.64 6.90 2.38
N ARG A 156 7.92 6.66 2.65
CA ARG A 156 8.60 7.06 3.90
C ARG A 156 7.72 6.91 5.15
N ASN A 157 6.88 7.90 5.46
CA ASN A 157 6.00 7.97 6.63
C ASN A 157 4.51 8.15 6.28
N SER A 158 4.11 7.93 5.04
CA SER A 158 2.72 8.08 4.60
C SER A 158 2.27 6.86 3.81
N TYR A 159 0.96 6.68 3.76
CA TYR A 159 0.32 5.63 2.98
C TYR A 159 -0.58 6.26 1.94
N GLU A 160 -0.55 5.71 0.73
CA GLU A 160 -1.47 6.08 -0.33
C GLU A 160 -2.20 4.85 -0.84
N VAL A 161 -3.48 5.01 -1.13
CA VAL A 161 -4.26 4.02 -1.87
C VAL A 161 -4.26 4.42 -3.34
N LEU A 162 -3.87 3.48 -4.20
CA LEU A 162 -3.71 3.71 -5.64
C LEU A 162 -4.93 4.38 -6.25
N GLY A 163 -4.73 5.57 -6.84
CA GLY A 163 -5.77 6.36 -7.49
C GLY A 163 -6.78 7.03 -6.55
N LYS A 164 -6.56 6.96 -5.23
CA LYS A 164 -7.46 7.52 -4.21
C LYS A 164 -6.78 8.47 -3.23
N GLY A 165 -5.43 8.50 -3.17
CA GLY A 165 -4.67 9.34 -2.27
C GLY A 165 -4.59 8.78 -0.85
N THR A 166 -4.41 9.67 0.13
CA THR A 166 -4.17 9.30 1.53
C THR A 166 -5.43 8.72 2.20
N PRO A 167 -5.38 7.48 2.71
CA PRO A 167 -6.52 6.83 3.35
C PRO A 167 -6.66 7.23 4.83
N LEU A 168 -7.87 7.07 5.38
CA LEU A 168 -8.04 6.93 6.82
C LEU A 168 -7.77 5.48 7.22
N ILE A 169 -6.96 5.30 8.29
CA ILE A 169 -6.58 3.97 8.78
C ILE A 169 -7.32 3.68 10.10
N TYR A 170 -7.88 2.48 10.19
CA TYR A 170 -8.59 2.00 11.37
C TYR A 170 -8.02 0.68 11.86
N ILE A 171 -7.85 0.53 13.17
CA ILE A 171 -7.54 -0.73 13.84
C ILE A 171 -8.75 -1.12 14.68
N ASN A 172 -9.39 -2.24 14.38
CA ASN A 172 -10.60 -2.75 15.04
C ASN A 172 -11.73 -1.70 15.18
N GLY A 173 -11.89 -0.83 14.18
CA GLY A 173 -12.91 0.22 14.15
C GLY A 173 -12.50 1.53 14.84
N ARG A 174 -11.33 1.60 15.49
CA ARG A 174 -10.76 2.83 16.06
C ARG A 174 -9.81 3.46 15.04
N GLN A 175 -10.00 4.74 14.76
CA GLN A 175 -9.12 5.46 13.85
C GLN A 175 -7.71 5.60 14.45
N VAL A 176 -6.70 5.32 13.65
CA VAL A 176 -5.28 5.56 13.95
C VAL A 176 -5.04 7.07 13.93
N ARG A 177 -4.40 7.58 14.96
CA ARG A 177 -4.10 9.02 15.10
C ARG A 177 -2.65 9.34 14.77
N ASP A 178 -1.78 8.36 14.97
CA ASP A 178 -0.34 8.50 14.77
C ASP A 178 0.17 7.22 14.08
N ASP A 179 0.96 7.37 13.03
CA ASP A 179 1.50 6.24 12.27
C ASP A 179 2.42 5.33 13.12
N SER A 180 2.95 5.85 14.22
CA SER A 180 3.69 5.03 15.19
C SER A 180 2.85 3.89 15.78
N GLU A 181 1.52 4.01 15.81
CA GLU A 181 0.63 2.92 16.23
C GLU A 181 0.73 1.71 15.28
N LEU A 182 0.98 1.95 13.99
CA LEU A 182 1.15 0.90 13.00
C LEU A 182 2.50 0.19 13.13
N ASP A 183 3.54 0.92 13.52
CA ASP A 183 4.85 0.34 13.79
C ASP A 183 4.84 -0.53 15.07
N GLN A 184 3.95 -0.22 16.00
CA GLN A 184 3.79 -0.93 17.27
C GLN A 184 2.93 -2.18 17.15
N LEU A 185 2.00 -2.23 16.20
CA LEU A 185 1.14 -3.39 16.00
C LEU A 185 1.93 -4.50 15.31
N ASN A 186 2.09 -5.64 16.02
CA ASN A 186 2.80 -6.79 15.47
C ASN A 186 2.00 -7.44 14.33
N SER A 187 2.67 -7.78 13.23
CA SER A 187 2.04 -8.44 12.08
C SER A 187 1.40 -9.80 12.41
N GLU A 188 1.93 -10.50 13.41
CA GLU A 188 1.36 -11.77 13.90
C GLU A 188 -0.01 -11.62 14.56
N ASP A 189 -0.32 -10.42 15.07
CA ASP A 189 -1.62 -10.12 15.67
C ASP A 189 -2.65 -9.65 14.64
N ILE A 190 -2.26 -9.49 13.37
CA ILE A 190 -3.18 -9.07 12.32
C ILE A 190 -3.89 -10.28 11.71
N LYS A 191 -5.21 -10.20 11.68
CA LYS A 191 -6.06 -11.19 10.99
C LYS A 191 -6.17 -10.89 9.50
N SER A 192 -6.56 -9.67 9.18
CA SER A 192 -6.78 -9.22 7.81
C SER A 192 -6.65 -7.71 7.67
N VAL A 193 -6.34 -7.27 6.46
CA VAL A 193 -6.36 -5.87 6.05
C VAL A 193 -7.38 -5.71 4.94
N GLU A 194 -8.27 -4.74 5.08
CA GLU A 194 -9.27 -4.37 4.07
C GLU A 194 -8.95 -2.98 3.53
N VAL A 195 -8.76 -2.87 2.22
CA VAL A 195 -8.57 -1.61 1.50
C VAL A 195 -9.87 -1.27 0.79
N VAL A 196 -10.56 -0.23 1.27
CA VAL A 196 -11.85 0.23 0.74
C VAL A 196 -11.60 1.45 -0.14
N THR A 197 -11.85 1.32 -1.43
CA THR A 197 -11.60 2.39 -2.42
C THR A 197 -12.82 3.28 -2.65
N ASN A 198 -13.97 2.93 -2.09
CA ASN A 198 -15.19 3.71 -2.14
C ASN A 198 -15.94 3.61 -0.81
N PRO A 199 -15.52 4.38 0.23
CA PRO A 199 -15.98 4.18 1.61
C PRO A 199 -17.45 4.51 1.87
N GLY A 200 -18.15 5.13 0.88
CA GLY A 200 -19.59 5.40 0.94
C GLY A 200 -19.98 6.40 2.05
N ALA A 201 -21.28 6.50 2.31
CA ALA A 201 -21.88 7.52 3.19
C ALA A 201 -21.59 7.36 4.70
N ARG A 202 -20.82 6.36 5.10
CA ARG A 202 -20.40 6.18 6.51
C ARG A 202 -19.27 7.10 6.94
N TYR A 203 -18.57 7.67 5.97
CA TYR A 203 -17.40 8.51 6.16
C TYR A 203 -17.69 9.90 5.62
N ASP A 204 -16.89 10.87 6.06
CA ASP A 204 -16.96 12.21 5.51
C ASP A 204 -16.76 12.21 3.99
N ALA A 205 -17.41 13.13 3.27
CA ALA A 205 -17.34 13.21 1.82
C ALA A 205 -15.93 13.49 1.27
N THR A 206 -15.03 13.95 2.12
CA THR A 206 -13.61 14.18 1.80
C THR A 206 -12.77 12.91 1.83
N VAL A 207 -13.29 11.83 2.44
CA VAL A 207 -12.58 10.56 2.59
C VAL A 207 -12.70 9.74 1.32
N THR A 208 -11.59 9.62 0.61
CA THR A 208 -11.52 8.92 -0.68
C THR A 208 -11.18 7.44 -0.57
N ALA A 209 -10.51 7.04 0.52
CA ALA A 209 -10.16 5.65 0.80
C ALA A 209 -10.06 5.38 2.30
N VAL A 210 -10.28 4.13 2.69
CA VAL A 210 -10.18 3.66 4.07
C VAL A 210 -9.43 2.34 4.12
N ILE A 211 -8.48 2.21 5.04
CA ILE A 211 -7.82 0.94 5.37
C ILE A 211 -8.33 0.49 6.73
N ARG A 212 -8.84 -0.74 6.79
CA ARG A 212 -9.29 -1.37 8.04
C ARG A 212 -8.42 -2.56 8.38
N ILE A 213 -7.72 -2.47 9.51
CA ILE A 213 -6.90 -3.55 10.06
C ILE A 213 -7.75 -4.27 11.11
N GLN A 214 -7.96 -5.56 10.91
CA GLN A 214 -8.60 -6.42 11.89
C GLN A 214 -7.53 -7.26 12.57
N THR A 215 -7.49 -7.22 13.90
CA THR A 215 -6.58 -8.05 14.68
C THR A 215 -7.21 -9.39 15.08
N ILE A 216 -6.36 -10.35 15.38
CA ILE A 216 -6.76 -11.63 15.94
C ILE A 216 -7.24 -11.35 17.37
N ARG A 217 -8.49 -11.71 17.68
CA ARG A 217 -8.92 -11.71 19.07
C ARG A 217 -8.30 -12.93 19.73
N ARG A 218 -7.32 -12.71 20.61
CA ARG A 218 -6.84 -13.77 21.46
C ARG A 218 -7.99 -14.16 22.39
N ALA A 219 -8.41 -15.40 22.31
CA ALA A 219 -9.47 -15.93 23.17
C ALA A 219 -8.89 -16.20 24.56
N GLY A 220 -9.54 -15.68 25.61
CA GLY A 220 -9.22 -15.95 27.00
C GLY A 220 -8.90 -14.72 27.83
N ASP A 221 -9.21 -14.84 29.13
CA ASP A 221 -8.76 -13.91 30.16
C ASP A 221 -7.28 -14.13 30.45
N GLY A 222 -6.52 -13.09 30.72
CA GLY A 222 -5.12 -13.24 31.03
C GLY A 222 -4.32 -11.93 30.99
N PHE A 223 -3.07 -12.06 31.35
CA PHE A 223 -2.07 -11.01 31.29
C PHE A 223 -1.06 -11.38 30.19
N GLY A 224 -0.72 -10.43 29.35
CA GLY A 224 0.31 -10.58 28.33
C GLY A 224 1.24 -9.37 28.33
N PHE A 225 2.48 -9.61 27.94
CA PHE A 225 3.43 -8.53 27.66
C PHE A 225 4.23 -8.87 26.41
N ASP A 226 4.67 -7.85 25.73
CA ASP A 226 5.58 -7.91 24.59
C ASP A 226 6.67 -6.87 24.80
N LEU A 227 7.94 -7.29 24.66
CA LEU A 227 9.10 -6.41 24.76
C LEU A 227 9.78 -6.36 23.38
N ARG A 228 9.88 -5.17 22.81
CA ARG A 228 10.59 -4.92 21.56
C ARG A 228 11.78 -4.01 21.84
N SER A 229 12.95 -4.41 21.40
CA SER A 229 14.15 -3.59 21.37
C SER A 229 14.58 -3.38 19.92
N SER A 230 14.75 -2.14 19.50
CA SER A 230 15.18 -1.78 18.16
C SER A 230 16.44 -0.93 18.24
N TYR A 231 17.48 -1.36 17.56
CA TYR A 231 18.76 -0.69 17.49
C TYR A 231 18.98 -0.18 16.06
N TYR A 232 19.18 1.13 15.95
CA TYR A 232 19.49 1.76 14.66
C TYR A 232 20.86 2.41 14.75
N GLN A 233 21.72 2.09 13.79
CA GLN A 233 23.04 2.69 13.67
C GLN A 233 23.12 3.44 12.32
N SER A 234 23.19 4.76 12.42
CA SER A 234 23.52 5.62 11.27
C SER A 234 24.75 6.43 11.62
N GLN A 235 24.70 7.75 11.59
CA GLN A 235 25.75 8.62 12.16
C GLN A 235 25.67 8.66 13.70
N ASN A 236 24.49 8.43 14.25
CA ASN A 236 24.21 8.34 15.68
C ASN A 236 23.63 6.96 16.00
N VAL A 237 23.74 6.57 17.27
CA VAL A 237 23.17 5.33 17.77
C VAL A 237 21.82 5.64 18.42
N ASP A 238 20.75 5.09 17.87
CA ASP A 238 19.41 5.20 18.43
C ASP A 238 18.97 3.84 18.99
N LEU A 239 18.63 3.81 20.27
CA LEU A 239 18.04 2.66 20.92
C LEU A 239 16.58 2.97 21.26
N ILE A 240 15.68 2.15 20.77
CA ILE A 240 14.25 2.24 21.06
C ILE A 240 13.83 0.96 21.78
N GLU A 241 13.39 1.11 23.02
CA GLU A 241 12.81 0.02 23.80
C GLU A 241 11.33 0.28 24.01
N GLN A 242 10.52 -0.73 23.74
CA GLN A 242 9.07 -0.66 23.88
C GLN A 242 8.56 -1.88 24.64
N LEU A 243 7.79 -1.61 25.68
CA LEU A 243 7.06 -2.62 26.45
C LEU A 243 5.56 -2.41 26.24
N ASN A 244 4.91 -3.40 25.68
CA ASN A 244 3.46 -3.47 25.58
C ASN A 244 2.95 -4.40 26.67
N VAL A 245 1.95 -3.97 27.41
CA VAL A 245 1.31 -4.74 28.48
C VAL A 245 -0.18 -4.79 28.20
N ASN A 246 -0.78 -5.97 28.25
CA ASN A 246 -2.21 -6.14 28.10
C ASN A 246 -2.76 -7.03 29.21
N TYR A 247 -3.90 -6.65 29.75
CA TYR A 247 -4.66 -7.41 30.72
C TYR A 247 -6.10 -7.51 30.25
N ARG A 248 -6.61 -8.75 30.21
CA ARG A 248 -8.01 -9.02 29.87
C ARG A 248 -8.64 -9.87 30.96
N HIS A 249 -9.79 -9.42 31.45
CA HIS A 249 -10.58 -10.19 32.38
C HIS A 249 -12.06 -9.81 32.26
N ASN A 250 -12.92 -10.83 32.07
CA ASN A 250 -14.38 -10.70 32.08
C ASN A 250 -14.92 -9.55 31.20
N GLY A 251 -14.38 -9.41 29.98
CA GLY A 251 -14.80 -8.38 29.02
C GLY A 251 -14.14 -7.00 29.20
N LEU A 252 -13.32 -6.82 30.23
CA LEU A 252 -12.47 -5.65 30.41
C LEU A 252 -11.12 -5.89 29.73
N ASP A 253 -10.74 -5.00 28.80
CA ASP A 253 -9.44 -4.98 28.17
C ASP A 253 -8.68 -3.72 28.59
N ILE A 254 -7.53 -3.91 29.24
CA ILE A 254 -6.61 -2.82 29.60
C ILE A 254 -5.31 -3.06 28.85
N PHE A 255 -4.81 -2.04 28.17
CA PHE A 255 -3.49 -2.08 27.56
C PHE A 255 -2.68 -0.84 27.92
N GLY A 256 -1.37 -1.03 28.06
CA GLY A 256 -0.40 0.03 28.30
C GLY A 256 0.78 -0.13 27.37
N ILE A 257 1.32 1.00 26.90
CA ILE A 257 2.51 1.06 26.07
C ILE A 257 3.51 1.98 26.76
N PHE A 258 4.70 1.44 27.01
CA PHE A 258 5.82 2.19 27.55
C PHE A 258 6.92 2.20 26.49
N ARG A 259 7.39 3.40 26.16
CA ARG A 259 8.45 3.57 25.16
C ARG A 259 9.60 4.36 25.76
N TYR A 260 10.80 3.83 25.66
CA TYR A 260 12.03 4.50 26.02
C TYR A 260 12.86 4.76 24.77
N LEU A 261 13.29 6.00 24.59
CA LEU A 261 14.13 6.45 23.49
C LEU A 261 15.45 6.97 24.05
N LYS A 262 16.54 6.36 23.63
CA LYS A 262 17.88 6.89 23.92
C LYS A 262 18.52 7.31 22.60
N ASN A 263 18.77 8.59 22.44
CA ASN A 263 19.49 9.17 21.32
C ASN A 263 20.84 9.67 21.86
N GLU A 264 21.94 9.14 21.35
CA GLU A 264 23.28 9.67 21.65
C GLU A 264 23.69 10.60 20.50
N TYR A 265 23.71 11.91 20.79
CA TYR A 265 24.33 12.89 19.92
C TYR A 265 25.83 12.91 20.24
N ILE A 266 26.66 12.60 19.24
CA ILE A 266 28.11 12.75 19.29
C ILE A 266 28.48 14.09 18.65
#